data_12e086ee92be1f31086790b84b1c130f
#
_entry.id   12e086ee92be1f31086790b84b1c130f
#
_cell.length_a   1.000
_cell.length_b   1.000
_cell.length_c   1.000
_cell.angle_alpha   90.00
_cell.angle_beta   90.00
_cell.angle_gamma   90.00
#
_symmetry.space_group_name_H-M   'P 1'
#
loop_
_entity.id
_entity.type
_entity.pdbx_description
1 polymer ?
#
loop_
_entity_poly.entity_id
_entity_poly.type
_entity_poly.pdbx_seq_one_letter_code
_entity_poly.pdbx_strand_id
1 'polypeptide(L)'
;MTLPTVIIGAGVGGLTTGAILANDGHDVLVLEKSGKLGGRTASMEYKNHILDNGFHIMPFYKKSAIFTILKNLGIESRLKLAKVDDIAFYADTGFHIYPKGMVDLLKLSLIPFKSRVRLLKLLLPLAFSSIEKTELWDEVPLTKITNNLDSDTNAFFEAVCMLAFADTADHISLGEFARTIIRANPFKGGTSEFAYPDGGGYDSICRVLGEFILEKKGNVQTKQSVKKVIVENSKVTGVVVTDSSNTEKIIQTNSVVISYPAYTALNQLFDENIIDTKFVKKIDKLNKTTSVVEVHFALNSQIDTRQVVFPVGDNYVTKGIFFISNITPSVSPPGEHLIIAGTPVLPSETEDSQKIKSIVSKMKQEISSIYPKFDSSLLWERPMAWKLVESVVKEPGKVWKSKMPHEIPGITGLFFVGDSTISYGIGTDSAAHSSILCAPKIKSFLNS
;
A
#
# COMPACT_ATOMS: atom_id res chain seq x y z
N MET A 1 32.58 11.46 16.38
CA MET A 1 31.29 11.66 15.68
C MET A 1 30.66 10.31 15.52
N THR A 2 29.43 10.16 15.93
CA THR A 2 28.64 8.93 15.66
C THR A 2 28.35 8.87 14.17
N LEU A 3 28.50 7.68 13.57
CA LEU A 3 28.12 7.48 12.16
C LEU A 3 26.59 7.46 12.04
N PRO A 4 26.02 8.08 11.00
CA PRO A 4 24.55 8.08 10.84
C PRO A 4 24.03 6.69 10.47
N THR A 5 22.83 6.36 10.90
CA THR A 5 22.06 5.26 10.29
C THR A 5 21.60 5.69 8.90
N VAL A 6 22.07 5.01 7.86
CA VAL A 6 21.68 5.29 6.48
C VAL A 6 20.42 4.50 6.12
N ILE A 7 19.37 5.22 5.71
CA ILE A 7 18.11 4.63 5.25
C ILE A 7 18.02 4.78 3.74
N ILE A 8 17.89 3.66 3.02
CA ILE A 8 17.83 3.62 1.56
C ILE A 8 16.36 3.57 1.13
N GLY A 9 15.88 4.65 0.55
CA GLY A 9 14.52 4.85 0.06
C GLY A 9 13.64 5.66 1.01
N ALA A 10 13.05 6.74 0.49
CA ALA A 10 12.14 7.65 1.19
C ALA A 10 10.65 7.32 0.90
N GLY A 11 10.31 6.03 0.84
CA GLY A 11 8.93 5.55 0.90
C GLY A 11 8.43 5.50 2.35
N VAL A 12 7.17 5.06 2.54
CA VAL A 12 6.54 4.98 3.87
C VAL A 12 7.41 4.20 4.87
N GLY A 13 7.92 3.02 4.50
CA GLY A 13 8.76 2.21 5.42
C GLY A 13 10.04 2.92 5.86
N GLY A 14 10.76 3.56 4.93
CA GLY A 14 11.99 4.28 5.24
C GLY A 14 11.75 5.52 6.10
N LEU A 15 10.76 6.33 5.73
CA LEU A 15 10.45 7.57 6.45
C LEU A 15 9.85 7.30 7.84
N THR A 16 9.00 6.28 8.00
CA THR A 16 8.50 5.90 9.32
C THR A 16 9.61 5.38 10.22
N THR A 17 10.52 4.55 9.69
CA THR A 17 11.69 4.09 10.44
C THR A 17 12.60 5.26 10.82
N GLY A 18 12.90 6.14 9.86
CA GLY A 18 13.72 7.33 10.09
C GLY A 18 13.14 8.26 11.14
N ALA A 19 11.82 8.50 11.09
CA ALA A 19 11.13 9.34 12.07
C ALA A 19 11.17 8.75 13.49
N ILE A 20 10.99 7.43 13.63
CA ILE A 20 11.09 6.73 14.91
C ILE A 20 12.51 6.86 15.48
N LEU A 21 13.54 6.59 14.68
CA LEU A 21 14.94 6.66 15.11
C LEU A 21 15.37 8.09 15.45
N ALA A 22 15.01 9.06 14.62
CA ALA A 22 15.32 10.48 14.84
C ALA A 22 14.62 11.02 16.10
N ASN A 23 13.38 10.57 16.39
CA ASN A 23 12.68 10.92 17.62
C ASN A 23 13.40 10.42 18.87
N ASP A 24 14.06 9.29 18.79
CA ASP A 24 14.83 8.69 19.89
C ASP A 24 16.27 9.24 19.95
N GLY A 25 16.61 10.26 19.14
CA GLY A 25 17.89 10.97 19.18
C GLY A 25 19.03 10.34 18.38
N HIS A 26 18.73 9.32 17.56
CA HIS A 26 19.75 8.72 16.69
C HIS A 26 19.99 9.60 15.45
N ASP A 27 21.24 9.64 14.98
CA ASP A 27 21.62 10.32 13.74
C ASP A 27 21.10 9.51 12.54
N VAL A 28 20.29 10.14 11.68
CA VAL A 28 19.60 9.49 10.56
C VAL A 28 19.89 10.23 9.27
N LEU A 29 20.26 9.48 8.22
CA LEU A 29 20.40 9.96 6.86
C LEU A 29 19.52 9.13 5.92
N VAL A 30 18.44 9.72 5.40
CA VAL A 30 17.57 9.10 4.40
C VAL A 30 18.06 9.49 3.00
N LEU A 31 18.30 8.49 2.14
CA LEU A 31 18.74 8.67 0.75
C LEU A 31 17.64 8.18 -0.20
N GLU A 32 17.17 9.07 -1.07
CA GLU A 32 16.14 8.78 -2.06
C GLU A 32 16.67 9.04 -3.48
N LYS A 33 16.52 8.05 -4.37
CA LYS A 33 16.98 8.15 -5.76
C LYS A 33 16.21 9.15 -6.60
N SER A 34 14.90 9.28 -6.34
CA SER A 34 14.04 10.19 -7.07
C SER A 34 14.16 11.63 -6.54
N GLY A 35 13.52 12.58 -7.23
CA GLY A 35 13.43 13.97 -6.78
C GLY A 35 12.31 14.22 -5.75
N LYS A 36 11.55 13.19 -5.35
CA LYS A 36 10.37 13.31 -4.48
C LYS A 36 10.36 12.21 -3.42
N LEU A 37 9.77 12.53 -2.27
CA LEU A 37 9.46 11.56 -1.23
C LEU A 37 8.20 10.76 -1.60
N GLY A 38 8.01 9.61 -0.96
CA GLY A 38 6.80 8.81 -1.07
C GLY A 38 6.96 7.48 -1.81
N GLY A 39 7.89 7.39 -2.76
CA GLY A 39 8.04 6.18 -3.57
C GLY A 39 6.74 5.84 -4.31
N ARG A 40 6.11 4.71 -4.01
CA ARG A 40 4.83 4.29 -4.60
C ARG A 40 3.63 5.18 -4.20
N THR A 41 3.71 5.87 -3.07
CA THR A 41 2.68 6.81 -2.61
C THR A 41 2.96 8.25 -3.02
N ALA A 42 3.93 8.47 -3.91
CA ALA A 42 4.22 9.81 -4.42
C ALA A 42 3.05 10.35 -5.24
N SER A 43 2.88 11.67 -5.19
CA SER A 43 1.90 12.39 -6.00
C SER A 43 2.60 13.31 -6.99
N MET A 44 1.93 13.68 -8.06
CA MET A 44 2.45 14.59 -9.09
C MET A 44 1.43 15.65 -9.46
N GLU A 45 1.92 16.83 -9.81
CA GLU A 45 1.08 17.84 -10.41
C GLU A 45 0.96 17.62 -11.92
N TYR A 46 -0.25 17.70 -12.44
CA TYR A 46 -0.55 17.65 -13.86
C TYR A 46 -1.78 18.48 -14.18
N LYS A 47 -1.64 19.50 -15.05
CA LYS A 47 -2.71 20.43 -15.41
C LYS A 47 -3.44 21.02 -14.19
N ASN A 48 -2.69 21.47 -13.19
CA ASN A 48 -3.17 22.00 -11.92
C ASN A 48 -3.97 21.02 -11.04
N HIS A 49 -3.89 19.72 -11.31
CA HIS A 49 -4.42 18.65 -10.45
C HIS A 49 -3.29 17.94 -9.73
N ILE A 50 -3.58 17.42 -8.56
CA ILE A 50 -2.68 16.54 -7.81
C ILE A 50 -3.10 15.09 -8.10
N LEU A 51 -2.24 14.34 -8.78
CA LEU A 51 -2.45 12.94 -9.16
C LEU A 51 -1.58 12.04 -8.30
N ASP A 52 -2.17 11.05 -7.67
CA ASP A 52 -1.43 10.00 -6.95
C ASP A 52 -0.90 8.93 -7.92
N ASN A 53 0.19 8.29 -7.54
CA ASN A 53 0.70 7.10 -8.20
C ASN A 53 -0.07 5.87 -7.70
N GLY A 54 -1.26 5.65 -8.22
CA GLY A 54 -2.20 4.64 -7.73
C GLY A 54 -3.34 5.25 -6.92
N PHE A 55 -4.42 4.48 -6.80
CA PHE A 55 -5.50 4.89 -5.91
C PHE A 55 -5.22 4.38 -4.49
N HIS A 56 -5.14 5.30 -3.57
CA HIS A 56 -4.82 5.02 -2.18
C HIS A 56 -5.94 5.47 -1.26
N ILE A 57 -6.26 4.65 -0.28
CA ILE A 57 -7.00 5.03 0.91
C ILE A 57 -6.32 4.42 2.12
N MET A 58 -6.28 5.12 3.23
CA MET A 58 -5.75 4.60 4.48
C MET A 58 -6.82 3.70 5.13
N PRO A 59 -6.61 2.38 5.17
CA PRO A 59 -7.57 1.49 5.85
C PRO A 59 -7.41 1.59 7.36
N PHE A 60 -8.51 1.33 8.07
CA PHE A 60 -8.53 1.25 9.53
C PHE A 60 -8.06 2.50 10.27
N TYR A 61 -8.06 3.64 9.61
CA TYR A 61 -7.67 4.98 10.06
C TYR A 61 -6.95 5.02 11.44
N LYS A 62 -7.69 5.12 12.56
CA LYS A 62 -7.11 5.22 13.92
C LYS A 62 -6.41 3.95 14.41
N LYS A 63 -6.61 2.81 13.75
CA LYS A 63 -5.97 1.52 14.05
C LYS A 63 -4.85 1.19 13.06
N SER A 64 -4.61 2.05 12.06
CA SER A 64 -3.52 1.87 11.10
C SER A 64 -2.17 2.01 11.79
N ALA A 65 -1.16 1.30 11.26
CA ALA A 65 0.22 1.43 11.72
C ALA A 65 0.75 2.85 11.51
N ILE A 66 0.38 3.50 10.39
CA ILE A 66 0.76 4.88 10.08
C ILE A 66 0.22 5.81 11.17
N PHE A 67 -1.08 5.77 11.48
CA PHE A 67 -1.67 6.65 12.49
C PHE A 67 -1.08 6.40 13.88
N THR A 68 -0.82 5.13 14.22
CA THR A 68 -0.14 4.75 15.47
C THR A 68 1.23 5.39 15.57
N ILE A 69 2.03 5.36 14.49
CA ILE A 69 3.36 6.01 14.46
C ILE A 69 3.22 7.51 14.61
N LEU A 70 2.36 8.17 13.82
CA LEU A 70 2.16 9.62 13.90
C LEU A 70 1.75 10.06 15.31
N LYS A 71 0.85 9.32 15.95
CA LYS A 71 0.43 9.56 17.34
C LYS A 71 1.56 9.39 18.34
N ASN A 72 2.34 8.32 18.22
CA ASN A 72 3.48 8.07 19.12
C ASN A 72 4.59 9.12 18.97
N LEU A 73 4.70 9.73 17.79
CA LEU A 73 5.62 10.83 17.51
C LEU A 73 5.03 12.21 17.90
N GLY A 74 3.74 12.29 18.26
CA GLY A 74 3.04 13.55 18.60
C GLY A 74 2.82 14.48 17.42
N ILE A 75 2.71 13.93 16.20
CA ILE A 75 2.56 14.69 14.94
C ILE A 75 1.30 14.33 14.15
N GLU A 76 0.38 13.59 14.73
CA GLU A 76 -0.86 13.19 14.04
C GLU A 76 -1.71 14.40 13.61
N SER A 77 -1.64 15.51 14.33
CA SER A 77 -2.37 16.74 13.99
C SER A 77 -1.81 17.49 12.76
N ARG A 78 -0.58 17.14 12.32
CA ARG A 78 0.02 17.75 11.12
C ARG A 78 -0.54 17.16 9.83
N LEU A 79 -1.09 15.95 9.90
CA LEU A 79 -1.74 15.29 8.78
C LEU A 79 -3.25 15.46 8.91
N LYS A 80 -3.82 16.40 8.16
CA LYS A 80 -5.26 16.49 8.03
C LYS A 80 -5.77 15.30 7.24
N LEU A 81 -6.81 14.65 7.73
CA LEU A 81 -7.38 13.46 7.11
C LEU A 81 -8.88 13.67 6.88
N ALA A 82 -9.30 13.55 5.63
CA ALA A 82 -10.69 13.45 5.24
C ALA A 82 -11.16 12.01 5.42
N LYS A 83 -12.37 11.85 5.96
CA LYS A 83 -13.01 10.55 6.11
C LYS A 83 -13.54 10.06 4.77
N VAL A 84 -13.32 8.79 4.47
CA VAL A 84 -13.87 8.12 3.29
C VAL A 84 -14.93 7.14 3.77
N ASP A 85 -16.20 7.55 3.71
CA ASP A 85 -17.32 6.79 4.25
C ASP A 85 -18.54 6.69 3.33
N ASP A 86 -18.59 7.43 2.24
CA ASP A 86 -19.60 7.28 1.21
C ASP A 86 -19.09 6.35 0.09
N ILE A 87 -19.21 5.06 0.38
CA ILE A 87 -18.72 3.97 -0.48
C ILE A 87 -19.91 3.13 -0.92
N ALA A 88 -19.95 2.75 -2.20
CA ALA A 88 -20.98 1.89 -2.74
C ALA A 88 -20.39 0.76 -3.61
N PHE A 89 -21.13 -0.34 -3.70
CA PHE A 89 -21.01 -1.31 -4.79
C PHE A 89 -21.95 -0.91 -5.92
N TYR A 90 -21.57 -1.20 -7.15
CA TYR A 90 -22.42 -1.07 -8.32
C TYR A 90 -22.55 -2.44 -9.01
N ALA A 91 -23.77 -2.87 -9.25
CA ALA A 91 -24.09 -4.10 -9.98
C ALA A 91 -25.23 -3.82 -10.98
N ASP A 92 -25.64 -4.81 -11.76
CA ASP A 92 -26.73 -4.67 -12.75
C ASP A 92 -28.06 -4.21 -12.09
N THR A 93 -28.23 -4.44 -10.79
CA THR A 93 -29.37 -3.99 -9.97
C THR A 93 -29.22 -2.54 -9.46
N GLY A 94 -28.14 -1.84 -9.80
CA GLY A 94 -27.85 -0.47 -9.37
C GLY A 94 -26.86 -0.36 -8.23
N PHE A 95 -26.93 0.75 -7.47
CA PHE A 95 -26.03 1.01 -6.36
C PHE A 95 -26.45 0.34 -5.07
N HIS A 96 -25.50 -0.26 -4.37
CA HIS A 96 -25.67 -0.91 -3.08
C HIS A 96 -24.69 -0.34 -2.06
N ILE A 97 -25.12 -0.12 -0.83
CA ILE A 97 -24.28 0.45 0.24
C ILE A 97 -23.16 -0.52 0.61
N TYR A 98 -21.94 -0.02 0.73
CA TYR A 98 -20.81 -0.76 1.30
C TYR A 98 -21.06 -1.03 2.81
N PRO A 99 -21.00 -2.29 3.27
CA PRO A 99 -21.29 -2.62 4.66
C PRO A 99 -20.13 -2.18 5.57
N LYS A 100 -20.40 -1.29 6.52
CA LYS A 100 -19.44 -0.84 7.54
C LYS A 100 -19.47 -1.70 8.81
N GLY A 101 -20.44 -2.57 8.95
CA GLY A 101 -20.61 -3.42 10.11
C GLY A 101 -21.64 -4.53 9.88
N MET A 102 -21.92 -5.29 10.95
CA MET A 102 -22.81 -6.45 10.90
C MET A 102 -24.24 -6.10 10.45
N VAL A 103 -24.77 -4.97 10.93
CA VAL A 103 -26.13 -4.54 10.57
C VAL A 103 -26.22 -4.18 9.10
N ASP A 104 -25.20 -3.50 8.57
CA ASP A 104 -25.15 -3.13 7.15
C ASP A 104 -24.96 -4.36 6.27
N LEU A 105 -24.16 -5.34 6.72
CA LEU A 105 -24.02 -6.62 6.03
C LEU A 105 -25.35 -7.37 5.92
N LEU A 106 -26.17 -7.36 6.97
CA LEU A 106 -27.52 -7.94 6.92
C LEU A 106 -28.48 -7.18 6.00
N LYS A 107 -28.24 -5.87 5.80
CA LYS A 107 -29.02 -5.01 4.89
C LYS A 107 -28.49 -4.99 3.46
N LEU A 108 -27.32 -5.58 3.19
CA LEU A 108 -26.68 -5.56 1.88
C LEU A 108 -27.54 -6.25 0.82
N SER A 109 -28.24 -5.47 0.02
CA SER A 109 -29.14 -5.96 -1.04
C SER A 109 -28.44 -6.59 -2.25
N LEU A 110 -27.12 -6.42 -2.35
CA LEU A 110 -26.27 -7.01 -3.40
C LEU A 110 -26.32 -8.55 -3.40
N ILE A 111 -26.45 -9.17 -2.23
CA ILE A 111 -26.48 -10.63 -2.08
C ILE A 111 -27.77 -11.10 -1.40
N PRO A 112 -28.28 -12.32 -1.73
CA PRO A 112 -29.51 -12.85 -1.16
C PRO A 112 -29.46 -12.94 0.38
N PHE A 113 -30.60 -12.77 1.05
CA PHE A 113 -30.66 -12.79 2.53
C PHE A 113 -30.07 -14.05 3.16
N LYS A 114 -30.36 -15.23 2.57
CA LYS A 114 -29.83 -16.52 3.02
C LYS A 114 -28.30 -16.53 2.98
N SER A 115 -27.72 -15.94 1.94
CA SER A 115 -26.27 -15.86 1.76
C SER A 115 -25.63 -14.86 2.71
N ARG A 116 -26.31 -13.74 3.06
CA ARG A 116 -25.85 -12.81 4.12
C ARG A 116 -25.69 -13.51 5.47
N VAL A 117 -26.66 -14.34 5.85
CA VAL A 117 -26.60 -15.13 7.10
C VAL A 117 -25.45 -16.13 7.05
N ARG A 118 -25.25 -16.78 5.90
CA ARG A 118 -24.11 -17.70 5.70
C ARG A 118 -22.77 -16.97 5.79
N LEU A 119 -22.66 -15.82 5.14
CA LEU A 119 -21.48 -14.97 5.19
C LEU A 119 -21.13 -14.55 6.62
N LEU A 120 -22.12 -14.14 7.42
CA LEU A 120 -21.91 -13.86 8.84
C LEU A 120 -21.33 -15.05 9.60
N LYS A 121 -21.89 -16.27 9.39
CA LYS A 121 -21.38 -17.48 10.03
C LYS A 121 -19.94 -17.80 9.65
N LEU A 122 -19.51 -17.47 8.43
CA LEU A 122 -18.14 -17.65 7.97
C LEU A 122 -17.19 -16.59 8.58
N LEU A 123 -17.64 -15.34 8.67
CA LEU A 123 -16.78 -14.22 9.13
C LEU A 123 -16.66 -14.15 10.64
N LEU A 124 -17.68 -14.58 11.40
CA LEU A 124 -17.68 -14.52 12.87
C LEU A 124 -16.46 -15.22 13.51
N PRO A 125 -16.14 -16.49 13.20
CA PRO A 125 -14.96 -17.16 13.77
C PRO A 125 -13.66 -16.42 13.45
N LEU A 126 -13.54 -15.84 12.26
CA LEU A 126 -12.36 -15.08 11.85
C LEU A 126 -12.25 -13.79 12.67
N ALA A 127 -13.34 -13.02 12.78
CA ALA A 127 -13.38 -11.74 13.48
C ALA A 127 -13.11 -11.83 14.98
N PHE A 128 -13.44 -12.96 15.61
CA PHE A 128 -13.20 -13.23 17.03
C PHE A 128 -11.91 -14.03 17.30
N SER A 129 -11.12 -14.31 16.27
CA SER A 129 -9.80 -14.90 16.42
C SER A 129 -8.78 -13.87 16.93
N SER A 130 -7.62 -14.33 17.38
CA SER A 130 -6.48 -13.44 17.63
C SER A 130 -5.55 -13.37 16.41
N ILE A 131 -4.78 -12.30 16.29
CA ILE A 131 -3.82 -12.13 15.21
C ILE A 131 -2.85 -13.33 15.15
N GLU A 132 -2.37 -13.81 16.31
CA GLU A 132 -1.44 -14.93 16.40
C GLU A 132 -2.03 -16.24 15.87
N LYS A 133 -3.31 -16.50 16.14
CA LYS A 133 -4.00 -17.70 15.63
C LYS A 133 -4.14 -17.70 14.11
N THR A 134 -4.17 -16.54 13.47
CA THR A 134 -4.28 -16.47 12.01
C THR A 134 -3.06 -17.07 11.31
N GLU A 135 -1.92 -17.20 11.98
CA GLU A 135 -0.72 -17.85 11.44
C GLU A 135 -0.98 -19.29 10.99
N LEU A 136 -1.89 -20.00 11.67
CA LEU A 136 -2.30 -21.36 11.29
C LEU A 136 -3.01 -21.42 9.92
N TRP A 137 -3.45 -20.29 9.42
CA TRP A 137 -4.15 -20.17 8.13
C TRP A 137 -3.31 -19.49 7.04
N ASP A 138 -2.05 -19.19 7.30
CA ASP A 138 -1.17 -18.51 6.34
C ASP A 138 -0.90 -19.33 5.09
N GLU A 139 -0.85 -20.65 5.21
CA GLU A 139 -0.71 -21.61 4.09
C GLU A 139 -2.06 -22.02 3.48
N VAL A 140 -3.19 -21.55 4.00
CA VAL A 140 -4.52 -21.96 3.58
C VAL A 140 -5.08 -20.95 2.59
N PRO A 141 -5.54 -21.36 1.39
CA PRO A 141 -6.18 -20.45 0.46
C PRO A 141 -7.58 -20.02 0.96
N LEU A 142 -7.97 -18.77 0.66
CA LEU A 142 -9.29 -18.25 1.01
C LEU A 142 -10.43 -19.07 0.37
N THR A 143 -10.18 -19.65 -0.80
CA THR A 143 -11.12 -20.55 -1.49
C THR A 143 -11.61 -21.72 -0.65
N LYS A 144 -10.85 -22.13 0.37
CA LYS A 144 -11.32 -23.17 1.31
C LYS A 144 -12.65 -22.84 1.97
N ILE A 145 -12.95 -21.56 2.18
CA ILE A 145 -14.20 -21.13 2.76
C ILE A 145 -15.18 -20.53 1.74
N THR A 146 -14.74 -20.19 0.53
CA THR A 146 -15.58 -19.55 -0.51
C THR A 146 -16.07 -20.52 -1.59
N ASN A 147 -15.41 -21.66 -1.83
CA ASN A 147 -15.71 -22.60 -2.92
C ASN A 147 -17.19 -23.11 -3.00
N ASN A 148 -17.96 -23.00 -1.93
CA ASN A 148 -19.35 -23.48 -1.90
C ASN A 148 -20.35 -22.31 -1.75
N LEU A 149 -19.95 -21.09 -2.05
CA LEU A 149 -20.83 -19.92 -2.03
C LEU A 149 -21.58 -19.80 -3.37
N ASP A 150 -22.69 -19.11 -3.35
CA ASP A 150 -23.39 -18.73 -4.57
C ASP A 150 -22.62 -17.65 -5.35
N SER A 151 -22.97 -17.46 -6.64
CA SER A 151 -22.28 -16.53 -7.54
C SER A 151 -22.21 -15.11 -7.01
N ASP A 152 -23.32 -14.59 -6.44
CA ASP A 152 -23.40 -13.22 -5.97
C ASP A 152 -22.51 -13.01 -4.73
N THR A 153 -22.48 -14.01 -3.84
CA THR A 153 -21.60 -13.99 -2.67
C THR A 153 -20.11 -14.11 -3.07
N ASN A 154 -19.79 -14.92 -4.07
CA ASN A 154 -18.44 -14.99 -4.62
C ASN A 154 -18.05 -13.63 -5.24
N ALA A 155 -18.91 -13.02 -6.05
CA ALA A 155 -18.65 -11.70 -6.63
C ALA A 155 -18.40 -10.62 -5.55
N PHE A 156 -19.12 -10.70 -4.43
CA PHE A 156 -18.86 -9.85 -3.26
C PHE A 156 -17.46 -10.09 -2.67
N PHE A 157 -17.06 -11.36 -2.47
CA PHE A 157 -15.69 -11.67 -1.98
C PHE A 157 -14.62 -11.19 -2.95
N GLU A 158 -14.81 -11.37 -4.25
CA GLU A 158 -13.90 -10.85 -5.27
C GLU A 158 -13.75 -9.33 -5.18
N ALA A 159 -14.86 -8.59 -5.06
CA ALA A 159 -14.81 -7.14 -4.91
C ALA A 159 -14.08 -6.71 -3.63
N VAL A 160 -14.27 -7.43 -2.51
CA VAL A 160 -13.56 -7.17 -1.25
C VAL A 160 -12.07 -7.47 -1.37
N CYS A 161 -11.70 -8.57 -2.03
CA CYS A 161 -10.30 -8.93 -2.25
C CYS A 161 -9.60 -7.95 -3.18
N MET A 162 -10.26 -7.54 -4.27
CA MET A 162 -9.77 -6.52 -5.17
C MET A 162 -9.50 -5.19 -4.46
N LEU A 163 -10.46 -4.76 -3.61
CA LEU A 163 -10.29 -3.55 -2.81
C LEU A 163 -9.11 -3.66 -1.83
N ALA A 164 -9.06 -4.79 -1.11
CA ALA A 164 -8.13 -4.92 0.01
C ALA A 164 -6.71 -5.32 -0.44
N PHE A 165 -6.59 -6.14 -1.47
CA PHE A 165 -5.32 -6.79 -1.83
C PHE A 165 -4.85 -6.52 -3.27
N ALA A 166 -5.67 -5.86 -4.08
CA ALA A 166 -5.46 -5.70 -5.53
C ALA A 166 -5.22 -7.05 -6.25
N ASP A 167 -5.93 -8.10 -5.80
CA ASP A 167 -5.82 -9.47 -6.31
C ASP A 167 -7.14 -10.23 -6.14
N THR A 168 -7.28 -11.37 -6.81
CA THR A 168 -8.48 -12.21 -6.78
C THR A 168 -8.55 -13.10 -5.54
N ALA A 169 -9.75 -13.49 -5.13
CA ALA A 169 -9.96 -14.26 -3.89
C ALA A 169 -9.27 -15.64 -3.90
N ASP A 170 -9.08 -16.24 -5.07
CA ASP A 170 -8.40 -17.53 -5.25
C ASP A 170 -6.90 -17.49 -4.95
N HIS A 171 -6.30 -16.30 -5.05
CA HIS A 171 -4.89 -16.09 -4.72
C HIS A 171 -4.65 -15.70 -3.26
N ILE A 172 -5.68 -15.34 -2.50
CA ILE A 172 -5.48 -14.77 -1.16
C ILE A 172 -5.35 -15.86 -0.08
N SER A 173 -4.39 -15.66 0.84
CA SER A 173 -4.26 -16.44 2.07
C SER A 173 -5.43 -16.18 3.01
N LEU A 174 -6.03 -17.25 3.55
CA LEU A 174 -7.07 -17.14 4.58
C LEU A 174 -6.55 -16.44 5.85
N GLY A 175 -5.26 -16.62 6.19
CA GLY A 175 -4.62 -15.94 7.31
C GLY A 175 -4.59 -14.42 7.13
N GLU A 176 -4.18 -13.92 5.96
CA GLU A 176 -4.17 -12.48 5.69
C GLU A 176 -5.58 -11.89 5.60
N PHE A 177 -6.51 -12.60 4.98
CA PHE A 177 -7.92 -12.21 4.98
C PHE A 177 -8.48 -12.12 6.40
N ALA A 178 -8.21 -13.11 7.26
CA ALA A 178 -8.66 -13.11 8.65
C ALA A 178 -8.07 -11.93 9.44
N ARG A 179 -6.78 -11.61 9.27
CA ARG A 179 -6.16 -10.42 9.87
C ARG A 179 -6.85 -9.13 9.45
N THR A 180 -7.22 -9.02 8.18
CA THR A 180 -7.99 -7.88 7.67
C THR A 180 -9.35 -7.77 8.35
N ILE A 181 -10.10 -8.89 8.49
CA ILE A 181 -11.39 -8.92 9.19
C ILE A 181 -11.23 -8.58 10.68
N ILE A 182 -10.22 -9.11 11.37
CA ILE A 182 -9.96 -8.80 12.80
C ILE A 182 -9.70 -7.29 12.98
N ARG A 183 -8.92 -6.69 12.08
CA ARG A 183 -8.57 -5.27 12.14
C ARG A 183 -9.75 -4.36 11.77
N ALA A 184 -10.54 -4.73 10.78
CA ALA A 184 -11.80 -4.04 10.45
C ALA A 184 -12.78 -4.08 11.62
N ASN A 185 -12.75 -5.18 12.40
CA ASN A 185 -13.56 -5.39 13.60
C ASN A 185 -15.07 -5.06 13.43
N PRO A 186 -15.73 -5.59 12.37
CA PRO A 186 -17.10 -5.21 12.04
C PRO A 186 -18.13 -5.68 13.08
N PHE A 187 -17.72 -6.57 14.00
CA PHE A 187 -18.59 -7.18 15.02
C PHE A 187 -18.40 -6.60 16.43
N LYS A 188 -17.35 -5.80 16.66
CA LYS A 188 -17.05 -5.20 17.98
C LYS A 188 -17.28 -3.69 18.02
N GLY A 189 -18.23 -3.20 17.22
CA GLY A 189 -18.52 -1.76 17.11
C GLY A 189 -17.43 -0.97 16.39
N GLY A 190 -16.44 -1.65 15.79
CA GLY A 190 -15.51 -1.06 14.86
C GLY A 190 -16.23 -0.82 13.53
N THR A 191 -16.14 0.39 13.01
CA THR A 191 -16.51 0.67 11.63
C THR A 191 -15.26 0.46 10.78
N SER A 192 -15.42 -0.07 9.56
CA SER A 192 -14.36 0.01 8.54
C SER A 192 -14.17 1.49 8.20
N GLU A 193 -13.29 2.14 8.95
CA GLU A 193 -13.00 3.55 8.73
C GLU A 193 -11.84 3.66 7.72
N PHE A 194 -12.09 4.41 6.65
CA PHE A 194 -11.08 4.77 5.68
C PHE A 194 -10.83 6.28 5.76
N ALA A 195 -9.63 6.68 5.44
CA ALA A 195 -9.25 8.09 5.38
C ALA A 195 -8.32 8.36 4.20
N TYR A 196 -8.28 9.63 3.81
CA TYR A 196 -7.37 10.13 2.77
C TYR A 196 -6.80 11.48 3.24
N PRO A 197 -5.53 11.81 2.92
CA PRO A 197 -4.96 13.11 3.27
C PRO A 197 -5.77 14.26 2.68
N ASP A 198 -6.14 15.23 3.51
CA ASP A 198 -6.88 16.40 3.09
C ASP A 198 -5.93 17.56 2.79
N GLY A 199 -6.16 18.24 1.67
CA GLY A 199 -5.34 19.38 1.24
C GLY A 199 -4.09 19.01 0.45
N GLY A 200 -4.01 17.78 -0.09
CA GLY A 200 -2.89 17.32 -0.91
C GLY A 200 -3.09 15.91 -1.43
N GLY A 201 -2.06 15.34 -2.04
CA GLY A 201 -2.04 13.93 -2.43
C GLY A 201 -1.66 13.01 -1.27
N TYR A 202 -1.66 11.72 -1.54
CA TYR A 202 -1.33 10.69 -0.54
C TYR A 202 0.12 10.76 -0.06
N ASP A 203 1.01 11.42 -0.81
CA ASP A 203 2.40 11.74 -0.44
C ASP A 203 2.51 12.64 0.79
N SER A 204 1.45 13.32 1.21
CA SER A 204 1.40 14.17 2.40
C SER A 204 1.86 13.44 3.66
N ILE A 205 1.59 12.13 3.76
CA ILE A 205 2.08 11.27 4.84
C ILE A 205 3.62 11.29 4.88
N CYS A 206 4.23 11.10 3.72
CA CYS A 206 5.69 11.05 3.59
C CYS A 206 6.34 12.42 3.78
N ARG A 207 5.67 13.50 3.35
CA ARG A 207 6.12 14.89 3.62
C ARG A 207 6.18 15.17 5.12
N VAL A 208 5.10 14.92 5.85
CA VAL A 208 5.05 15.14 7.31
C VAL A 208 6.14 14.36 8.04
N LEU A 209 6.39 13.11 7.66
CA LEU A 209 7.45 12.29 8.24
C LEU A 209 8.85 12.83 7.88
N GLY A 210 9.07 13.25 6.64
CA GLY A 210 10.33 13.83 6.20
C GLY A 210 10.65 15.15 6.92
N GLU A 211 9.67 16.04 7.04
CA GLU A 211 9.80 17.29 7.81
C GLU A 211 10.13 17.01 9.27
N PHE A 212 9.47 16.04 9.89
CA PHE A 212 9.73 15.64 11.27
C PHE A 212 11.18 15.10 11.47
N ILE A 213 11.69 14.32 10.52
CA ILE A 213 13.09 13.87 10.55
C ILE A 213 14.05 15.06 10.56
N LEU A 214 13.81 16.05 9.69
CA LEU A 214 14.63 17.28 9.63
C LEU A 214 14.56 18.11 10.92
N GLU A 215 13.38 18.26 11.51
CA GLU A 215 13.19 18.93 12.82
C GLU A 215 13.96 18.25 13.96
N LYS A 216 14.07 16.91 13.89
CA LYS A 216 14.84 16.11 14.85
C LYS A 216 16.35 16.07 14.51
N LYS A 217 16.83 16.94 13.60
CA LYS A 217 18.21 17.04 13.13
C LYS A 217 18.72 15.86 12.31
N GLY A 218 17.83 14.96 11.86
CA GLY A 218 18.13 14.00 10.82
C GLY A 218 18.25 14.68 9.44
N ASN A 219 18.67 13.94 8.43
CA ASN A 219 18.87 14.45 7.08
C ASN A 219 18.07 13.61 6.07
N VAL A 220 17.43 14.27 5.11
CA VAL A 220 16.69 13.63 4.02
C VAL A 220 17.17 14.20 2.69
N GLN A 221 17.81 13.38 1.88
CA GLN A 221 18.41 13.78 0.60
C GLN A 221 17.74 13.05 -0.55
N THR A 222 17.17 13.80 -1.49
CA THR A 222 16.65 13.31 -2.76
C THR A 222 17.74 13.33 -3.86
N LYS A 223 17.48 12.65 -4.99
CA LYS A 223 18.44 12.50 -6.10
C LYS A 223 19.78 11.89 -5.67
N GLN A 224 19.73 10.99 -4.69
CA GLN A 224 20.85 10.24 -4.16
C GLN A 224 20.57 8.74 -4.35
N SER A 225 21.22 8.13 -5.34
CA SER A 225 21.02 6.71 -5.66
C SER A 225 22.09 5.87 -4.98
N VAL A 226 21.70 5.07 -3.99
CA VAL A 226 22.63 4.07 -3.42
C VAL A 226 22.83 2.96 -4.45
N LYS A 227 24.07 2.68 -4.78
CA LYS A 227 24.49 1.66 -5.74
C LYS A 227 24.92 0.37 -5.07
N LYS A 228 25.50 0.48 -3.88
CA LYS A 228 26.07 -0.66 -3.16
C LYS A 228 26.07 -0.44 -1.66
N VAL A 229 25.85 -1.50 -0.91
CA VAL A 229 26.15 -1.58 0.53
C VAL A 229 27.48 -2.29 0.70
N ILE A 230 28.41 -1.64 1.40
CA ILE A 230 29.75 -2.17 1.67
C ILE A 230 29.67 -3.01 2.93
N VAL A 231 30.07 -4.28 2.80
CA VAL A 231 30.11 -5.24 3.92
C VAL A 231 31.51 -5.82 4.00
N GLU A 232 32.14 -5.66 5.14
CA GLU A 232 33.48 -6.18 5.43
C GLU A 232 33.45 -7.00 6.71
N ASN A 233 34.03 -8.18 6.70
CA ASN A 233 34.03 -9.10 7.86
C ASN A 233 32.62 -9.29 8.47
N SER A 234 31.62 -9.48 7.62
CA SER A 234 30.21 -9.65 8.01
C SER A 234 29.59 -8.43 8.73
N LYS A 235 30.14 -7.24 8.55
CA LYS A 235 29.61 -5.99 9.13
C LYS A 235 29.43 -4.95 8.03
N VAL A 236 28.37 -4.17 8.12
CA VAL A 236 28.20 -2.97 7.29
C VAL A 236 29.26 -1.95 7.67
N THR A 237 29.96 -1.38 6.64
CA THR A 237 30.98 -0.33 6.84
C THR A 237 30.66 0.94 6.05
N GLY A 238 29.75 0.89 5.08
CA GLY A 238 29.37 2.06 4.30
C GLY A 238 28.39 1.77 3.18
N VAL A 239 28.08 2.82 2.43
CA VAL A 239 27.31 2.74 1.18
C VAL A 239 27.96 3.56 0.08
N VAL A 240 27.90 3.04 -1.17
CA VAL A 240 28.27 3.80 -2.37
C VAL A 240 27.06 4.52 -2.89
N VAL A 241 27.15 5.83 -3.05
CA VAL A 241 26.04 6.70 -3.46
C VAL A 241 26.44 7.49 -4.69
N THR A 242 25.53 7.55 -5.66
CA THR A 242 25.68 8.38 -6.86
C THR A 242 24.63 9.49 -6.84
N ASP A 243 25.07 10.73 -7.03
CA ASP A 243 24.18 11.90 -7.12
C ASP A 243 23.67 12.14 -8.56
N SER A 244 22.91 13.22 -8.76
CA SER A 244 22.37 13.61 -10.07
C SER A 244 23.43 13.98 -11.11
N SER A 245 24.68 14.24 -10.70
CA SER A 245 25.82 14.53 -11.56
C SER A 245 26.60 13.28 -11.91
N ASN A 246 26.12 12.09 -11.53
CA ASN A 246 26.83 10.82 -11.61
C ASN A 246 28.16 10.79 -10.82
N THR A 247 28.31 11.67 -9.83
CA THR A 247 29.46 11.66 -8.94
C THR A 247 29.24 10.60 -7.86
N GLU A 248 30.20 9.67 -7.77
CA GLU A 248 30.18 8.65 -6.73
C GLU A 248 30.88 9.12 -5.46
N LYS A 249 30.29 8.80 -4.30
CA LYS A 249 30.90 9.01 -2.99
C LYS A 249 30.59 7.83 -2.07
N ILE A 250 31.49 7.59 -1.13
CA ILE A 250 31.27 6.62 -0.06
C ILE A 250 30.79 7.38 1.18
N ILE A 251 29.67 6.92 1.76
CA ILE A 251 29.20 7.37 3.06
C ILE A 251 29.50 6.26 4.05
N GLN A 252 30.33 6.58 5.05
CA GLN A 252 30.66 5.65 6.13
C GLN A 252 29.47 5.49 7.06
N THR A 253 29.10 4.26 7.36
CA THR A 253 28.05 3.91 8.30
C THR A 253 28.23 2.47 8.79
N ASN A 254 27.82 2.19 10.02
CA ASN A 254 27.75 0.83 10.55
C ASN A 254 26.30 0.30 10.59
N SER A 255 25.30 1.12 10.18
CA SER A 255 23.89 0.77 10.22
C SER A 255 23.18 1.20 8.92
N VAL A 256 22.67 0.23 8.17
CA VAL A 256 21.90 0.46 6.94
C VAL A 256 20.51 -0.15 7.06
N VAL A 257 19.50 0.64 6.71
CA VAL A 257 18.10 0.20 6.62
C VAL A 257 17.65 0.30 5.17
N ILE A 258 17.22 -0.81 4.57
CA ILE A 258 16.74 -0.87 3.19
C ILE A 258 15.22 -0.85 3.18
N SER A 259 14.61 0.12 2.47
CA SER A 259 13.19 0.36 2.41
C SER A 259 12.62 0.28 0.98
N TYR A 260 12.96 -0.76 0.25
CA TYR A 260 12.33 -1.12 -1.03
C TYR A 260 12.32 -2.65 -1.21
N PRO A 261 11.67 -3.21 -2.25
CA PRO A 261 11.46 -4.65 -2.31
C PRO A 261 12.73 -5.47 -2.04
N ALA A 262 12.68 -6.31 -1.02
CA ALA A 262 13.86 -6.99 -0.48
C ALA A 262 14.58 -7.85 -1.52
N TYR A 263 13.81 -8.60 -2.35
CA TYR A 263 14.37 -9.40 -3.43
C TYR A 263 15.14 -8.56 -4.47
N THR A 264 14.65 -7.35 -4.77
CA THR A 264 15.36 -6.40 -5.66
C THR A 264 16.64 -5.90 -5.00
N ALA A 265 16.57 -5.55 -3.71
CA ALA A 265 17.72 -5.06 -2.97
C ALA A 265 18.84 -6.09 -2.86
N LEU A 266 18.48 -7.35 -2.57
CA LEU A 266 19.45 -8.44 -2.46
C LEU A 266 20.22 -8.68 -3.76
N ASN A 267 19.57 -8.49 -4.90
CA ASN A 267 20.17 -8.69 -6.21
C ASN A 267 20.92 -7.45 -6.77
N GLN A 268 20.70 -6.26 -6.20
CA GLN A 268 21.25 -5.02 -6.76
C GLN A 268 22.31 -4.33 -5.90
N LEU A 269 22.27 -4.51 -4.58
CA LEU A 269 23.08 -3.70 -3.66
C LEU A 269 24.28 -4.44 -3.07
N PHE A 270 24.45 -5.71 -3.36
CA PHE A 270 25.51 -6.52 -2.77
C PHE A 270 26.35 -7.19 -3.85
N ASP A 271 27.65 -7.32 -3.59
CA ASP A 271 28.53 -8.15 -4.42
C ASP A 271 28.14 -9.62 -4.29
N GLU A 272 28.53 -10.39 -5.28
CA GLU A 272 28.37 -11.85 -5.25
C GLU A 272 28.98 -12.46 -3.99
N ASN A 273 28.30 -13.44 -3.42
CA ASN A 273 28.73 -14.19 -2.23
C ASN A 273 28.76 -13.43 -0.89
N ILE A 274 28.36 -12.16 -0.84
CA ILE A 274 28.20 -11.43 0.45
C ILE A 274 27.03 -12.02 1.25
N ILE A 275 25.95 -12.41 0.55
CA ILE A 275 24.77 -13.00 1.16
C ILE A 275 24.66 -14.47 0.72
N ASP A 276 24.33 -15.36 1.65
CA ASP A 276 24.15 -16.77 1.35
C ASP A 276 23.17 -16.97 0.17
N THR A 277 23.64 -17.68 -0.85
CA THR A 277 22.89 -17.89 -2.11
C THR A 277 21.57 -18.63 -1.86
N LYS A 278 21.50 -19.54 -0.84
CA LYS A 278 20.24 -20.24 -0.50
C LYS A 278 19.25 -19.26 0.10
N PHE A 279 19.73 -18.30 0.91
CA PHE A 279 18.89 -17.24 1.45
C PHE A 279 18.35 -16.34 0.33
N VAL A 280 19.18 -15.87 -0.60
CA VAL A 280 18.74 -15.08 -1.77
C VAL A 280 17.68 -15.84 -2.56
N LYS A 281 17.91 -17.10 -2.92
CA LYS A 281 16.94 -17.94 -3.64
C LYS A 281 15.63 -18.14 -2.88
N LYS A 282 15.66 -18.17 -1.53
CA LYS A 282 14.46 -18.22 -0.72
C LYS A 282 13.64 -16.94 -0.85
N ILE A 283 14.30 -15.79 -0.80
CA ILE A 283 13.64 -14.48 -0.89
C ILE A 283 13.16 -14.19 -2.31
N ASP A 284 13.86 -14.64 -3.34
CA ASP A 284 13.43 -14.51 -4.74
C ASP A 284 12.07 -15.18 -5.01
N LYS A 285 11.70 -16.22 -4.26
CA LYS A 285 10.35 -16.83 -4.35
C LYS A 285 9.23 -15.86 -3.94
N LEU A 286 9.56 -14.80 -3.21
CA LEU A 286 8.64 -13.72 -2.84
C LEU A 286 8.50 -12.67 -3.96
N ASN A 287 9.31 -12.74 -5.02
CA ASN A 287 9.28 -11.80 -6.15
C ASN A 287 8.04 -12.06 -7.04
N LYS A 288 6.87 -11.82 -6.47
CA LYS A 288 5.59 -11.82 -7.15
C LYS A 288 4.80 -10.63 -6.63
N THR A 289 4.48 -9.73 -7.52
CA THR A 289 3.88 -8.42 -7.19
C THR A 289 2.46 -8.34 -7.75
N THR A 290 1.64 -7.45 -7.19
CA THR A 290 0.41 -7.02 -7.84
C THR A 290 0.68 -5.82 -8.73
N SER A 291 -0.10 -5.68 -9.79
CA SER A 291 0.04 -4.62 -10.79
C SER A 291 -1.34 -4.05 -11.14
N VAL A 292 -1.39 -2.81 -11.62
CA VAL A 292 -2.63 -2.13 -11.94
C VAL A 292 -2.50 -1.29 -13.21
N VAL A 293 -3.57 -1.22 -13.98
CA VAL A 293 -3.81 -0.15 -14.96
C VAL A 293 -4.86 0.78 -14.37
N GLU A 294 -4.57 2.07 -14.36
CA GLU A 294 -5.46 3.09 -13.86
C GLU A 294 -5.57 4.26 -14.83
N VAL A 295 -6.62 5.03 -14.71
CA VAL A 295 -6.83 6.25 -15.49
C VAL A 295 -7.30 7.35 -14.56
N HIS A 296 -6.64 8.49 -14.65
CA HIS A 296 -7.11 9.74 -14.08
C HIS A 296 -7.98 10.46 -15.10
N PHE A 297 -9.18 10.87 -14.70
CA PHE A 297 -10.09 11.67 -15.48
C PHE A 297 -10.38 12.98 -14.78
N ALA A 298 -10.18 14.10 -15.46
CA ALA A 298 -10.67 15.39 -15.02
C ALA A 298 -11.99 15.73 -15.73
N LEU A 299 -12.95 16.21 -14.96
CA LEU A 299 -14.28 16.56 -15.42
C LEU A 299 -14.58 18.02 -15.10
N ASN A 300 -15.40 18.67 -15.93
CA ASN A 300 -15.89 20.03 -15.71
C ASN A 300 -17.17 20.10 -14.86
N SER A 301 -17.68 18.94 -14.42
CA SER A 301 -18.86 18.87 -13.55
C SER A 301 -18.83 17.62 -12.71
N GLN A 302 -19.43 17.68 -11.52
CA GLN A 302 -19.62 16.54 -10.64
C GLN A 302 -20.67 15.59 -11.21
N ILE A 303 -20.30 14.34 -11.41
CA ILE A 303 -21.18 13.30 -11.96
C ILE A 303 -21.74 12.35 -10.90
N ASP A 304 -21.11 12.30 -9.72
CA ASP A 304 -21.55 11.57 -8.53
C ASP A 304 -21.14 12.34 -7.27
N THR A 305 -21.90 12.18 -6.19
CA THR A 305 -21.56 12.72 -4.87
C THR A 305 -20.83 11.71 -4.00
N ARG A 306 -20.85 10.43 -4.36
CA ARG A 306 -20.13 9.37 -3.65
C ARG A 306 -18.61 9.58 -3.72
N GLN A 307 -17.93 9.00 -2.76
CA GLN A 307 -16.46 9.07 -2.69
C GLN A 307 -15.81 7.88 -3.41
N VAL A 308 -16.40 6.69 -3.32
CA VAL A 308 -15.85 5.47 -3.94
C VAL A 308 -16.98 4.57 -4.43
N VAL A 309 -16.81 4.02 -5.62
CA VAL A 309 -17.73 3.04 -6.20
C VAL A 309 -16.94 1.83 -6.69
N PHE A 310 -17.37 0.63 -6.30
CA PHE A 310 -16.81 -0.64 -6.75
C PHE A 310 -17.81 -1.36 -7.66
N PRO A 311 -17.58 -1.39 -8.99
CA PRO A 311 -18.32 -2.28 -9.87
C PRO A 311 -18.08 -3.75 -9.50
N VAL A 312 -19.16 -4.53 -9.37
CA VAL A 312 -19.15 -5.92 -8.93
C VAL A 312 -19.68 -6.84 -10.03
N GLY A 313 -18.94 -7.89 -10.32
CA GLY A 313 -19.26 -8.89 -11.33
C GLY A 313 -18.17 -9.00 -12.39
N ASP A 314 -18.20 -10.13 -13.13
CA ASP A 314 -17.18 -10.49 -14.13
C ASP A 314 -17.28 -9.67 -15.43
N ASN A 315 -18.43 -9.05 -15.68
CA ASN A 315 -18.70 -8.19 -16.83
C ASN A 315 -18.02 -6.80 -16.72
N TYR A 316 -17.54 -6.40 -15.53
CA TYR A 316 -16.83 -5.13 -15.34
C TYR A 316 -15.33 -5.33 -15.33
N VAL A 317 -14.62 -4.63 -16.23
CA VAL A 317 -13.16 -4.48 -16.19
C VAL A 317 -12.77 -3.50 -15.10
N THR A 318 -13.51 -2.40 -14.95
CA THR A 318 -13.29 -1.42 -13.87
C THR A 318 -13.57 -2.06 -12.50
N LYS A 319 -12.58 -2.09 -11.63
CA LYS A 319 -12.74 -2.68 -10.28
C LYS A 319 -12.85 -1.64 -9.17
N GLY A 320 -12.57 -0.36 -9.46
CA GLY A 320 -12.78 0.74 -8.54
C GLY A 320 -12.84 2.08 -9.25
N ILE A 321 -13.71 2.96 -8.77
CA ILE A 321 -13.86 4.36 -9.22
C ILE A 321 -13.77 5.23 -7.96
N PHE A 322 -12.73 6.06 -7.87
CA PHE A 322 -12.45 6.92 -6.74
C PHE A 322 -12.68 8.37 -7.16
N PHE A 323 -13.64 9.03 -6.56
CA PHE A 323 -13.95 10.44 -6.78
C PHE A 323 -13.10 11.29 -5.81
N ILE A 324 -11.83 11.46 -6.12
CA ILE A 324 -10.86 12.05 -5.21
C ILE A 324 -11.23 13.47 -4.83
N SER A 325 -11.75 14.27 -5.76
CA SER A 325 -12.24 15.62 -5.46
C SER A 325 -13.48 15.67 -4.57
N ASN A 326 -14.24 14.56 -4.44
CA ASN A 326 -15.31 14.46 -3.44
C ASN A 326 -14.78 14.17 -2.03
N ILE A 327 -13.55 13.65 -1.93
CA ILE A 327 -12.87 13.40 -0.66
C ILE A 327 -12.09 14.65 -0.23
N THR A 328 -11.29 15.21 -1.13
CA THR A 328 -10.45 16.38 -0.92
C THR A 328 -10.51 17.29 -2.15
N PRO A 329 -11.36 18.33 -2.14
CA PRO A 329 -11.57 19.20 -3.30
C PRO A 329 -10.30 19.90 -3.80
N SER A 330 -9.34 20.13 -2.94
CA SER A 330 -8.10 20.85 -3.25
C SER A 330 -7.15 20.13 -4.22
N VAL A 331 -7.43 18.87 -4.58
CA VAL A 331 -6.65 18.15 -5.62
C VAL A 331 -6.98 18.59 -7.02
N SER A 332 -8.02 19.41 -7.20
CA SER A 332 -8.48 19.92 -8.50
C SER A 332 -8.66 21.42 -8.47
N PRO A 333 -8.56 22.11 -9.61
CA PRO A 333 -8.97 23.52 -9.73
C PRO A 333 -10.45 23.70 -9.37
N PRO A 334 -10.86 24.88 -8.87
CA PRO A 334 -12.26 25.17 -8.59
C PRO A 334 -13.16 24.91 -9.82
N GLY A 335 -14.22 24.13 -9.62
CA GLY A 335 -15.18 23.74 -10.67
C GLY A 335 -14.74 22.54 -11.52
N GLU A 336 -13.56 21.99 -11.27
CA GLU A 336 -13.13 20.74 -11.89
C GLU A 336 -13.13 19.58 -10.87
N HIS A 337 -13.31 18.36 -11.37
CA HIS A 337 -13.42 17.16 -10.56
C HIS A 337 -12.45 16.09 -11.04
N LEU A 338 -11.77 15.45 -10.11
CA LEU A 338 -10.80 14.38 -10.38
C LEU A 338 -11.36 13.02 -9.97
N ILE A 339 -11.30 12.07 -10.91
CA ILE A 339 -11.67 10.68 -10.71
C ILE A 339 -10.45 9.81 -11.06
N ILE A 340 -10.23 8.77 -10.28
CA ILE A 340 -9.30 7.68 -10.62
C ILE A 340 -10.12 6.41 -10.79
N ALA A 341 -10.00 5.74 -11.93
CA ALA A 341 -10.56 4.42 -12.14
C ALA A 341 -9.43 3.41 -12.40
N GLY A 342 -9.56 2.19 -11.92
CA GLY A 342 -8.50 1.20 -12.07
C GLY A 342 -8.95 -0.25 -12.03
N THR A 343 -8.05 -1.10 -12.49
CA THR A 343 -8.18 -2.56 -12.46
C THR A 343 -6.83 -3.24 -12.24
N PRO A 344 -6.74 -4.28 -11.40
CA PRO A 344 -5.58 -5.16 -11.36
C PRO A 344 -5.34 -5.84 -12.71
N VAL A 345 -4.07 -6.03 -13.03
CA VAL A 345 -3.62 -6.69 -14.26
C VAL A 345 -2.40 -7.57 -13.95
N LEU A 346 -2.02 -8.44 -14.87
CA LEU A 346 -0.75 -9.16 -14.75
C LEU A 346 0.44 -8.19 -14.94
N PRO A 347 1.58 -8.40 -14.26
CA PRO A 347 2.75 -7.54 -14.42
C PRO A 347 3.23 -7.37 -15.86
N SER A 348 3.11 -8.41 -16.70
CA SER A 348 3.45 -8.36 -18.13
C SER A 348 2.51 -7.46 -18.93
N GLU A 349 1.26 -7.28 -18.52
CA GLU A 349 0.28 -6.45 -19.21
C GLU A 349 0.53 -4.95 -19.02
N THR A 350 1.29 -4.57 -17.98
CA THR A 350 1.65 -3.15 -17.75
C THR A 350 2.64 -2.59 -18.77
N GLU A 351 3.29 -3.45 -19.55
CA GLU A 351 4.24 -3.08 -20.61
C GLU A 351 3.60 -3.19 -22.02
N ASP A 352 2.39 -3.75 -22.11
CA ASP A 352 1.65 -3.88 -23.38
C ASP A 352 0.75 -2.67 -23.61
N SER A 353 1.21 -1.77 -24.48
CA SER A 353 0.49 -0.53 -24.80
C SER A 353 -0.87 -0.76 -25.50
N GLN A 354 -1.05 -1.86 -26.25
CA GLN A 354 -2.33 -2.18 -26.89
C GLN A 354 -3.32 -2.71 -25.86
N LYS A 355 -2.86 -3.56 -24.96
CA LYS A 355 -3.65 -4.07 -23.83
C LYS A 355 -4.12 -2.94 -22.93
N ILE A 356 -3.19 -2.02 -22.54
CA ILE A 356 -3.52 -0.83 -21.74
C ILE A 356 -4.60 0.01 -22.44
N LYS A 357 -4.46 0.31 -23.72
CA LYS A 357 -5.47 1.06 -24.50
C LYS A 357 -6.83 0.37 -24.49
N SER A 358 -6.85 -0.96 -24.68
CA SER A 358 -8.09 -1.74 -24.66
C SER A 358 -8.76 -1.67 -23.28
N ILE A 359 -8.01 -1.84 -22.19
CA ILE A 359 -8.50 -1.74 -20.80
C ILE A 359 -9.09 -0.35 -20.56
N VAL A 360 -8.35 0.71 -20.89
CA VAL A 360 -8.79 2.11 -20.73
C VAL A 360 -10.07 2.39 -21.51
N SER A 361 -10.15 1.95 -22.76
CA SER A 361 -11.34 2.12 -23.58
C SER A 361 -12.56 1.42 -22.96
N LYS A 362 -12.37 0.22 -22.43
CA LYS A 362 -13.44 -0.53 -21.75
C LYS A 362 -13.87 0.16 -20.45
N MET A 363 -12.94 0.63 -19.63
CA MET A 363 -13.25 1.41 -18.42
C MET A 363 -14.09 2.64 -18.76
N LYS A 364 -13.73 3.39 -19.79
CA LYS A 364 -14.51 4.57 -20.24
C LYS A 364 -15.94 4.20 -20.61
N GLN A 365 -16.13 3.14 -21.39
CA GLN A 365 -17.45 2.67 -21.78
C GLN A 365 -18.30 2.27 -20.56
N GLU A 366 -17.69 1.58 -19.59
CA GLU A 366 -18.36 1.19 -18.35
C GLU A 366 -18.75 2.41 -17.51
N ILE A 367 -17.81 3.37 -17.32
CA ILE A 367 -18.08 4.60 -16.58
C ILE A 367 -19.17 5.44 -17.27
N SER A 368 -19.14 5.56 -18.60
CA SER A 368 -20.18 6.26 -19.36
C SER A 368 -21.55 5.59 -19.23
N SER A 369 -21.59 4.25 -19.16
CA SER A 369 -22.82 3.50 -18.92
C SER A 369 -23.39 3.72 -17.52
N ILE A 370 -22.52 3.80 -16.49
CA ILE A 370 -22.92 4.07 -15.11
C ILE A 370 -23.32 5.54 -14.91
N TYR A 371 -22.60 6.45 -15.57
CA TYR A 371 -22.73 7.90 -15.45
C TYR A 371 -22.95 8.58 -16.80
N PRO A 372 -24.20 8.76 -17.27
CA PRO A 372 -24.48 9.28 -18.62
C PRO A 372 -23.89 10.67 -18.93
N LYS A 373 -23.55 11.46 -17.90
CA LYS A 373 -22.91 12.77 -18.06
C LYS A 373 -21.39 12.70 -18.22
N PHE A 374 -20.78 11.52 -18.05
CA PHE A 374 -19.33 11.39 -18.01
C PHE A 374 -18.65 11.91 -19.27
N ASP A 375 -19.06 11.44 -20.46
CA ASP A 375 -18.43 11.83 -21.74
C ASP A 375 -18.54 13.33 -22.01
N SER A 376 -19.69 13.95 -21.72
CA SER A 376 -19.90 15.39 -21.91
C SER A 376 -19.14 16.24 -20.90
N SER A 377 -18.74 15.68 -19.76
CA SER A 377 -18.01 16.37 -18.70
C SER A 377 -16.50 16.20 -18.80
N LEU A 378 -16.01 15.27 -19.64
CA LEU A 378 -14.60 14.91 -19.71
C LEU A 378 -13.73 16.05 -20.28
N LEU A 379 -12.77 16.54 -19.50
CA LEU A 379 -11.78 17.53 -19.92
C LEU A 379 -10.52 16.87 -20.48
N TRP A 380 -10.00 15.88 -19.75
CA TRP A 380 -8.82 15.11 -20.15
C TRP A 380 -8.77 13.78 -19.43
N GLU A 381 -7.96 12.87 -19.97
CA GLU A 381 -7.65 11.58 -19.37
C GLU A 381 -6.14 11.36 -19.32
N ARG A 382 -5.68 10.62 -18.33
CA ARG A 382 -4.27 10.23 -18.19
C ARG A 382 -4.17 8.79 -17.73
N PRO A 383 -3.97 7.83 -18.65
CA PRO A 383 -3.69 6.44 -18.28
C PRO A 383 -2.32 6.29 -17.63
N MET A 384 -2.22 5.41 -16.65
CA MET A 384 -0.99 4.97 -16.01
C MET A 384 -1.02 3.47 -15.78
N ALA A 385 0.15 2.84 -15.81
CA ALA A 385 0.30 1.42 -15.53
C ALA A 385 1.43 1.21 -14.54
N TRP A 386 1.15 0.51 -13.45
CA TRP A 386 2.08 0.28 -12.37
C TRP A 386 2.35 -1.21 -12.23
N LYS A 387 3.58 -1.62 -12.51
CA LYS A 387 4.04 -3.01 -12.38
C LYS A 387 4.19 -3.46 -10.94
N LEU A 388 4.35 -2.53 -10.01
CA LEU A 388 4.61 -2.78 -8.60
C LEU A 388 3.64 -1.96 -7.73
N VAL A 389 2.55 -2.57 -7.30
CA VAL A 389 1.60 -2.01 -6.33
C VAL A 389 1.93 -2.55 -4.94
N GLU A 390 1.77 -3.85 -4.71
CA GLU A 390 2.26 -4.56 -3.53
C GLU A 390 3.58 -5.25 -3.85
N SER A 391 4.57 -5.16 -2.97
CA SER A 391 5.87 -5.82 -3.20
C SER A 391 5.80 -7.34 -3.15
N VAL A 392 4.84 -7.89 -2.41
CA VAL A 392 4.61 -9.32 -2.29
C VAL A 392 3.11 -9.56 -2.29
N VAL A 393 2.64 -10.41 -3.21
CA VAL A 393 1.24 -10.89 -3.26
C VAL A 393 0.84 -11.55 -1.94
N LYS A 394 -0.45 -11.55 -1.62
CA LYS A 394 -0.96 -12.11 -0.38
C LYS A 394 -1.33 -13.60 -0.50
N GLU A 395 -0.60 -14.34 -1.34
CA GLU A 395 -0.80 -15.77 -1.55
C GLU A 395 -0.47 -16.61 -0.29
N PRO A 396 -1.04 -17.83 -0.19
CA PRO A 396 -0.62 -18.79 0.82
C PRO A 396 0.90 -18.97 0.87
N GLY A 397 1.48 -18.93 2.06
CA GLY A 397 2.92 -19.04 2.28
C GLY A 397 3.76 -17.80 1.95
N LYS A 398 3.14 -16.68 1.55
CA LYS A 398 3.85 -15.42 1.24
C LYS A 398 3.41 -14.24 2.10
N VAL A 399 2.80 -14.51 3.23
CA VAL A 399 2.24 -13.49 4.13
C VAL A 399 2.95 -13.48 5.48
N TRP A 400 2.80 -12.39 6.21
CA TRP A 400 3.31 -12.14 7.56
C TRP A 400 4.73 -12.65 7.78
N LYS A 401 4.95 -13.70 8.63
CA LYS A 401 6.25 -14.23 9.02
C LYS A 401 6.99 -14.98 7.91
N SER A 402 6.28 -15.35 6.83
CA SER A 402 6.88 -15.98 5.65
C SER A 402 7.60 -14.98 4.74
N LYS A 403 7.41 -13.68 4.94
CA LYS A 403 8.11 -12.63 4.20
C LYS A 403 9.58 -12.49 4.64
N MET A 404 10.32 -11.60 3.98
CA MET A 404 11.72 -11.30 4.31
C MET A 404 11.88 -10.92 5.79
N PRO A 405 12.79 -11.55 6.56
CA PRO A 405 13.12 -11.09 7.91
C PRO A 405 13.75 -9.70 7.89
N HIS A 406 13.65 -8.99 9.03
CA HIS A 406 14.21 -7.64 9.17
C HIS A 406 15.74 -7.60 9.20
N GLU A 407 16.39 -8.73 9.43
CA GLU A 407 17.84 -8.89 9.49
C GLU A 407 18.26 -10.09 8.63
N ILE A 408 19.45 -10.04 8.07
CA ILE A 408 20.04 -11.17 7.35
C ILE A 408 20.97 -11.93 8.30
N PRO A 409 20.84 -13.25 8.43
CA PRO A 409 21.77 -14.05 9.21
C PRO A 409 23.22 -13.85 8.76
N GLY A 410 24.12 -13.60 9.70
CA GLY A 410 25.55 -13.45 9.44
C GLY A 410 25.99 -12.07 8.96
N ILE A 411 25.11 -11.07 8.85
CA ILE A 411 25.48 -9.69 8.54
C ILE A 411 24.96 -8.75 9.61
N THR A 412 25.87 -8.07 10.25
CA THR A 412 25.60 -7.12 11.35
C THR A 412 25.42 -5.70 10.80
N GLY A 413 24.44 -4.95 11.33
CA GLY A 413 24.18 -3.56 10.95
C GLY A 413 23.33 -3.41 9.68
N LEU A 414 22.76 -4.49 9.15
CA LEU A 414 21.91 -4.48 7.96
C LEU A 414 20.47 -4.84 8.31
N PHE A 415 19.54 -3.93 8.01
CA PHE A 415 18.12 -4.06 8.30
C PHE A 415 17.25 -3.85 7.08
N PHE A 416 16.08 -4.47 7.06
CA PHE A 416 15.07 -4.34 6.00
C PHE A 416 13.72 -3.95 6.56
N VAL A 417 13.07 -2.98 5.93
CA VAL A 417 11.71 -2.52 6.24
C VAL A 417 10.90 -2.38 4.96
N GLY A 418 9.60 -2.29 5.09
CA GLY A 418 8.68 -2.16 3.97
C GLY A 418 7.72 -3.34 3.86
N ASP A 419 6.81 -3.28 2.90
CA ASP A 419 5.76 -4.28 2.70
C ASP A 419 6.26 -5.66 2.24
N SER A 420 7.51 -5.76 1.76
CA SER A 420 8.17 -7.04 1.44
C SER A 420 8.76 -7.76 2.65
N THR A 421 8.83 -7.12 3.81
CA THR A 421 9.40 -7.70 5.03
C THR A 421 8.33 -8.16 6.01
N ILE A 422 8.73 -8.89 7.06
CA ILE A 422 7.81 -9.38 8.11
C ILE A 422 6.91 -8.24 8.58
N SER A 423 5.66 -8.34 8.21
CA SER A 423 4.58 -7.42 8.56
C SER A 423 3.26 -8.00 8.06
N TYR A 424 2.16 -7.56 8.61
CA TYR A 424 0.83 -7.82 8.07
C TYR A 424 0.15 -6.51 7.69
N GLY A 425 -0.97 -6.60 6.98
CA GLY A 425 -1.70 -5.44 6.49
C GLY A 425 -1.46 -5.20 5.01
N ILE A 426 -1.99 -4.09 4.52
CA ILE A 426 -2.12 -3.76 3.10
C ILE A 426 -1.30 -2.52 2.80
N GLY A 427 -0.55 -2.52 1.70
CA GLY A 427 0.13 -1.35 1.14
C GLY A 427 0.98 -0.58 2.16
N THR A 428 0.65 0.68 2.29
CA THR A 428 1.35 1.61 3.18
C THR A 428 1.29 1.23 4.65
N ASP A 429 0.18 0.62 5.07
CA ASP A 429 0.01 0.17 6.46
C ASP A 429 0.93 -1.02 6.77
N SER A 430 1.11 -1.97 5.83
CA SER A 430 2.09 -3.05 5.94
C SER A 430 3.52 -2.52 6.03
N ALA A 431 3.86 -1.50 5.23
CA ALA A 431 5.17 -0.88 5.26
C ALA A 431 5.46 -0.18 6.59
N ALA A 432 4.48 0.56 7.13
CA ALA A 432 4.59 1.20 8.43
C ALA A 432 4.64 0.19 9.59
N HIS A 433 3.83 -0.89 9.53
CA HIS A 433 3.87 -1.96 10.52
C HIS A 433 5.24 -2.66 10.56
N SER A 434 5.87 -2.85 9.40
CA SER A 434 7.24 -3.36 9.31
C SER A 434 8.23 -2.48 10.11
N SER A 435 8.09 -1.16 10.02
CA SER A 435 8.93 -0.21 10.78
C SER A 435 8.73 -0.33 12.30
N ILE A 436 7.48 -0.53 12.75
CA ILE A 436 7.18 -0.77 14.17
C ILE A 436 7.92 -2.03 14.69
N LEU A 437 7.96 -3.08 13.89
CA LEU A 437 8.61 -4.34 14.25
C LEU A 437 10.14 -4.27 14.17
N CYS A 438 10.69 -3.51 13.22
CA CYS A 438 12.13 -3.44 12.98
C CYS A 438 12.84 -2.41 13.87
N ALA A 439 12.22 -1.26 14.19
CA ALA A 439 12.85 -0.18 14.93
C ALA A 439 13.45 -0.61 16.29
N PRO A 440 12.81 -1.47 17.10
CA PRO A 440 13.44 -1.97 18.33
C PRO A 440 14.75 -2.73 18.09
N LYS A 441 14.87 -3.49 17.00
CA LYS A 441 16.07 -4.23 16.63
C LYS A 441 17.21 -3.27 16.24
N ILE A 442 16.90 -2.26 15.43
CA ILE A 442 17.85 -1.22 15.04
C ILE A 442 18.34 -0.48 16.28
N LYS A 443 17.45 -0.06 17.18
CA LYS A 443 17.81 0.62 18.42
C LYS A 443 18.69 -0.24 19.35
N SER A 444 18.37 -1.53 19.47
CA SER A 444 19.21 -2.46 20.24
C SER A 444 20.62 -2.54 19.67
N PHE A 445 20.77 -2.57 18.35
CA PHE A 445 22.07 -2.56 17.68
C PHE A 445 22.82 -1.23 17.88
N LEU A 446 22.14 -0.08 17.76
CA LEU A 446 22.79 1.24 17.90
C LEU A 446 23.23 1.55 19.32
N ASN A 447 22.65 0.88 20.32
CA ASN A 447 22.98 1.06 21.74
C ASN A 447 24.00 0.02 22.26
N SER A 448 24.42 -0.95 21.42
CA SER A 448 25.43 -1.97 21.75
C SER A 448 26.84 -1.50 21.34
#